data_2f6b302f93c4e6dea3225b63f82c2ac1
#
_entry.id   2f6b302f93c4e6dea3225b63f82c2ac1
#
_cell.length_a   1.000
_cell.length_b   1.000
_cell.length_c   1.000
_cell.angle_alpha   90.00
_cell.angle_beta   90.00
_cell.angle_gamma   90.00
#
_symmetry.space_group_name_H-M   'P 1'
#
loop_
_entity.id
_entity.type
_entity.pdbx_description
1 polymer ?
#
loop_
_entity_poly.entity_id
_entity_poly.type
_entity_poly.pdbx_seq_one_letter_code
_entity_poly.pdbx_strand_id
1 'polypeptide(L)'
;AKTNEAHQILTEYFKNKDVKREYLALITGVFPHETATIDAPIGRDPKDRKKMTVTADNSKEAVTHLKVIKRYREHTLVSLKLETGRTHQIRVHMKYIGYPVFNDPVYTNKKTTEFGQFLHSHKMEFDHPITKEHMSFECPMPTEMQEFINSLEVDQTL
;
A
#
# COMPACT_ATOMS: atom_id res chain seq x y z
N ALA A 1 -8.16 19.87 9.86
CA ALA A 1 -7.68 21.21 10.21
C ALA A 1 -8.85 22.11 10.58
N LYS A 2 -8.65 22.96 11.57
CA LYS A 2 -9.71 23.83 12.09
C LYS A 2 -9.93 25.11 11.27
N THR A 3 -8.97 25.47 10.42
CA THR A 3 -9.04 26.65 9.57
C THR A 3 -8.68 26.31 8.14
N ASN A 4 -9.16 27.10 7.19
CA ASN A 4 -8.84 26.91 5.77
C ASN A 4 -7.34 27.05 5.51
N GLU A 5 -6.66 27.97 6.20
CA GLU A 5 -5.23 28.16 6.08
C GLU A 5 -4.45 26.92 6.55
N ALA A 6 -4.78 26.39 7.71
CA ALA A 6 -4.15 25.20 8.23
C ALA A 6 -4.40 23.98 7.32
N HIS A 7 -5.61 23.88 6.77
CA HIS A 7 -5.95 22.83 5.82
C HIS A 7 -5.09 22.90 4.54
N GLN A 8 -4.90 24.10 4.01
CA GLN A 8 -4.05 24.31 2.82
C GLN A 8 -2.60 23.96 3.09
N ILE A 9 -2.06 24.35 4.24
CA ILE A 9 -0.68 24.06 4.61
C ILE A 9 -0.47 22.55 4.73
N LEU A 10 -1.38 21.82 5.38
CA LEU A 10 -1.31 20.38 5.50
C LEU A 10 -1.42 19.68 4.14
N THR A 11 -2.31 20.16 3.28
CA THR A 11 -2.49 19.61 1.95
C THR A 11 -1.21 19.75 1.12
N GLU A 12 -0.57 20.91 1.16
CA GLU A 12 0.69 21.13 0.45
C GLU A 12 1.83 20.30 1.03
N TYR A 13 1.89 20.20 2.36
CA TYR A 13 2.88 19.37 3.04
C TYR A 13 2.80 17.92 2.58
N PHE A 14 1.60 17.36 2.53
CA PHE A 14 1.39 15.98 2.08
C PHE A 14 1.76 15.79 0.60
N LYS A 15 1.51 16.79 -0.24
CA LYS A 15 1.91 16.75 -1.65
C LYS A 15 3.43 16.73 -1.82
N ASN A 16 4.17 17.37 -0.93
CA ASN A 16 5.63 17.47 -1.00
C ASN A 16 6.35 16.24 -0.46
N LYS A 17 5.61 15.19 -0.11
CA LYS A 17 6.16 13.87 0.28
C LYS A 17 6.99 13.86 1.57
N ASP A 18 6.81 14.84 2.44
CA ASP A 18 7.50 14.88 3.74
C ASP A 18 6.83 13.98 4.78
N VAL A 19 5.80 13.25 4.37
CA VAL A 19 5.04 12.36 5.23
C VAL A 19 5.49 10.92 5.01
N LYS A 20 5.91 10.26 6.09
CA LYS A 20 6.25 8.84 6.06
C LYS A 20 4.99 8.03 6.30
N ARG A 21 4.66 7.15 5.36
CA ARG A 21 3.49 6.29 5.43
C ARG A 21 3.90 4.83 5.38
N GLU A 22 3.36 4.06 6.30
CA GLU A 22 3.55 2.61 6.33
C GLU A 22 2.20 1.91 6.20
N TYR A 23 2.14 0.96 5.30
CA TYR A 23 0.95 0.16 5.03
C TYR A 23 1.21 -1.29 5.40
N LEU A 24 0.16 -1.99 5.78
CA LEU A 24 0.16 -3.44 5.91
C LEU A 24 -0.72 -4.02 4.82
N ALA A 25 -0.25 -5.06 4.17
CA ALA A 25 -1.02 -5.75 3.14
C ALA A 25 -0.83 -7.25 3.24
N LEU A 26 -1.90 -7.99 2.93
CA LEU A 26 -1.81 -9.42 2.70
C LEU A 26 -1.79 -9.61 1.19
N ILE A 27 -0.68 -10.14 0.67
CA ILE A 27 -0.53 -10.38 -0.77
C ILE A 27 -0.69 -11.85 -1.09
N THR A 28 -1.16 -12.15 -2.30
CA THR A 28 -1.39 -13.52 -2.77
C THR A 28 -0.08 -14.14 -3.20
N GLY A 29 0.21 -15.34 -2.70
CA GLY A 29 1.45 -16.05 -2.99
C GLY A 29 2.50 -15.88 -1.91
N VAL A 30 3.54 -16.69 -1.96
CA VAL A 30 4.64 -16.67 -0.99
C VAL A 30 5.82 -15.92 -1.58
N PHE A 31 6.05 -14.70 -1.10
CA PHE A 31 7.11 -13.85 -1.63
C PHE A 31 8.49 -14.37 -1.20
N PRO A 32 9.42 -14.61 -2.14
CA PRO A 32 10.66 -15.35 -1.86
C PRO A 32 11.78 -14.52 -1.23
N HIS A 33 11.66 -13.20 -1.18
CA HIS A 33 12.71 -12.32 -0.64
C HIS A 33 12.26 -11.67 0.66
N GLU A 34 13.21 -11.25 1.49
CA GLU A 34 12.89 -10.53 2.75
C GLU A 34 12.46 -9.10 2.50
N THR A 35 13.06 -8.45 1.51
CA THR A 35 12.76 -7.08 1.12
C THR A 35 12.77 -6.94 -0.39
N ALA A 36 12.10 -5.89 -0.87
CA ALA A 36 12.13 -5.54 -2.28
C ALA A 36 11.85 -4.06 -2.48
N THR A 37 12.35 -3.52 -3.57
CA THR A 37 12.00 -2.15 -4.00
C THR A 37 11.40 -2.25 -5.40
N ILE A 38 10.18 -1.74 -5.55
CA ILE A 38 9.51 -1.69 -6.83
C ILE A 38 9.59 -0.24 -7.32
N ASP A 39 10.42 -0.01 -8.32
CA ASP A 39 10.60 1.28 -8.97
C ASP A 39 10.08 1.17 -10.38
N ALA A 40 8.80 1.50 -10.56
CA ALA A 40 8.12 1.32 -11.83
C ALA A 40 7.05 2.40 -12.00
N PRO A 41 7.11 3.18 -13.09
CA PRO A 41 6.21 4.32 -13.29
C PRO A 41 4.77 3.88 -13.49
N ILE A 42 3.85 4.65 -12.92
CA ILE A 42 2.41 4.33 -12.94
C ILE A 42 1.65 5.41 -13.70
N GLY A 43 0.79 4.97 -14.59
CA GLY A 43 -0.12 5.83 -15.33
C GLY A 43 -1.49 5.17 -15.44
N ARG A 44 -2.44 5.90 -16.00
CA ARG A 44 -3.78 5.37 -16.21
C ARG A 44 -3.76 4.32 -17.31
N ASP A 45 -4.49 3.22 -17.09
CA ASP A 45 -4.57 2.15 -18.07
C ASP A 45 -5.35 2.65 -19.30
N PRO A 46 -4.75 2.61 -20.51
CA PRO A 46 -5.44 3.06 -21.71
C PRO A 46 -6.61 2.18 -22.15
N LYS A 47 -6.65 0.94 -21.68
CA LYS A 47 -7.72 -0.01 -22.01
C LYS A 47 -8.87 0.05 -21.01
N ASP A 48 -8.60 0.44 -19.78
CA ASP A 48 -9.62 0.57 -18.71
C ASP A 48 -9.27 1.76 -17.82
N ARG A 49 -9.93 2.88 -18.06
CA ARG A 49 -9.65 4.13 -17.37
C ARG A 49 -9.93 4.12 -15.87
N LYS A 50 -10.61 3.10 -15.38
CA LYS A 50 -10.82 2.91 -13.93
C LYS A 50 -9.60 2.32 -13.24
N LYS A 51 -8.65 1.80 -14.02
CA LYS A 51 -7.44 1.17 -13.51
C LYS A 51 -6.21 2.02 -13.77
N MET A 52 -5.19 1.78 -12.94
CA MET A 52 -3.84 2.26 -13.17
C MET A 52 -2.98 1.09 -13.61
N THR A 53 -1.85 1.36 -14.23
CA THR A 53 -0.95 0.31 -14.70
C THR A 53 0.49 0.82 -14.69
N VAL A 54 1.46 -0.12 -14.70
CA VAL A 54 2.85 0.23 -14.94
C VAL A 54 3.01 0.51 -16.43
N THR A 55 3.43 1.72 -16.76
CA THR A 55 3.61 2.14 -18.14
C THR A 55 4.57 3.33 -18.20
N ALA A 56 5.31 3.44 -19.31
CA ALA A 56 6.14 4.62 -19.54
C ALA A 56 5.34 5.80 -20.13
N ASP A 57 4.14 5.53 -20.65
CA ASP A 57 3.31 6.54 -21.31
C ASP A 57 2.39 7.28 -20.34
N ASN A 58 2.46 8.62 -20.36
CA ASN A 58 1.62 9.47 -19.50
C ASN A 58 1.63 8.99 -18.05
N SER A 59 2.82 8.70 -17.54
CA SER A 59 3.00 8.12 -16.23
C SER A 59 3.85 9.02 -15.35
N LYS A 60 3.87 8.69 -14.06
CA LYS A 60 4.71 9.37 -13.06
C LYS A 60 5.54 8.33 -12.33
N GLU A 61 6.73 8.76 -11.90
CA GLU A 61 7.59 7.93 -11.08
C GLU A 61 6.84 7.39 -9.86
N ALA A 62 7.05 6.12 -9.56
CA ALA A 62 6.42 5.48 -8.41
C ALA A 62 7.38 4.46 -7.80
N VAL A 63 7.66 4.62 -6.50
CA VAL A 63 8.59 3.76 -5.77
C VAL A 63 7.94 3.25 -4.49
N THR A 64 7.93 1.91 -4.35
CA THR A 64 7.38 1.20 -3.20
C THR A 64 8.45 0.30 -2.61
N HIS A 65 8.64 0.40 -1.28
CA HIS A 65 9.54 -0.49 -0.54
C HIS A 65 8.72 -1.52 0.22
N LEU A 66 9.07 -2.80 0.05
CA LEU A 66 8.39 -3.92 0.65
C LEU A 66 9.29 -4.64 1.65
N LYS A 67 8.73 -5.01 2.79
CA LYS A 67 9.39 -5.87 3.77
C LYS A 67 8.43 -6.97 4.21
N VAL A 68 8.90 -8.22 4.14
CA VAL A 68 8.10 -9.37 4.58
C VAL A 68 8.03 -9.40 6.09
N ILE A 69 6.81 -9.52 6.63
CA ILE A 69 6.57 -9.69 8.06
C ILE A 69 6.41 -11.17 8.38
N LYS A 70 5.55 -11.87 7.63
CA LYS A 70 5.28 -13.28 7.87
C LYS A 70 4.80 -13.96 6.59
N ARG A 71 5.23 -15.21 6.39
CA ARG A 71 4.80 -16.03 5.25
C ARG A 71 3.81 -17.08 5.70
N TYR A 72 2.77 -17.26 4.89
CA TYR A 72 1.77 -18.30 5.06
C TYR A 72 1.85 -19.24 3.86
N ARG A 73 1.04 -20.29 3.82
CA ARG A 73 1.11 -21.26 2.72
C ARG A 73 0.84 -20.67 1.34
N GLU A 74 -0.08 -19.74 1.25
CA GLU A 74 -0.52 -19.17 -0.03
C GLU A 74 -0.53 -17.65 -0.03
N HIS A 75 -0.05 -17.03 1.06
CA HIS A 75 -0.09 -15.58 1.23
C HIS A 75 1.14 -15.09 1.95
N THR A 76 1.41 -13.80 1.83
CA THR A 76 2.48 -13.14 2.58
C THR A 76 1.95 -11.85 3.19
N LEU A 77 2.19 -11.66 4.49
CA LEU A 77 1.92 -10.39 5.15
C LEU A 77 3.14 -9.51 5.00
N VAL A 78 2.97 -8.33 4.44
CA VAL A 78 4.06 -7.41 4.15
C VAL A 78 3.80 -6.02 4.71
N SER A 79 4.89 -5.32 5.02
CA SER A 79 4.90 -3.91 5.34
C SER A 79 5.40 -3.15 4.11
N LEU A 80 4.77 -2.03 3.81
CA LEU A 80 5.06 -1.25 2.61
C LEU A 80 5.27 0.21 2.98
N LYS A 81 6.38 0.78 2.49
CA LYS A 81 6.69 2.19 2.64
C LYS A 81 6.79 2.83 1.27
N LEU A 82 6.18 3.99 1.11
CA LEU A 82 6.08 4.67 -0.18
C LEU A 82 6.98 5.90 -0.21
N GLU A 83 7.78 6.03 -1.27
CA GLU A 83 8.47 7.29 -1.58
C GLU A 83 7.58 8.21 -2.40
N THR A 84 6.57 7.67 -3.05
CA THR A 84 5.59 8.37 -3.87
C THR A 84 4.18 7.95 -3.46
N GLY A 85 3.17 8.69 -3.86
CA GLY A 85 1.79 8.36 -3.50
C GLY A 85 0.85 8.39 -4.71
N ARG A 86 1.12 7.58 -5.73
CA ARG A 86 0.27 7.52 -6.92
C ARG A 86 -1.02 6.76 -6.64
N THR A 87 -2.06 7.06 -7.40
CA THR A 87 -3.35 6.37 -7.29
C THR A 87 -3.16 4.86 -7.42
N HIS A 88 -3.70 4.09 -6.47
CA HIS A 88 -3.60 2.63 -6.41
C HIS A 88 -2.16 2.09 -6.44
N GLN A 89 -1.17 2.88 -6.05
CA GLN A 89 0.24 2.52 -6.23
C GLN A 89 0.60 1.12 -5.71
N ILE A 90 0.27 0.81 -4.46
CA ILE A 90 0.59 -0.50 -3.88
C ILE A 90 -0.10 -1.62 -4.65
N ARG A 91 -1.39 -1.44 -4.95
CA ARG A 91 -2.19 -2.43 -5.66
C ARG A 91 -1.64 -2.72 -7.05
N VAL A 92 -1.23 -1.68 -7.77
CA VAL A 92 -0.64 -1.80 -9.12
C VAL A 92 0.75 -2.45 -9.04
N HIS A 93 1.60 -2.00 -8.12
CA HIS A 93 2.94 -2.55 -7.97
C HIS A 93 2.91 -4.03 -7.56
N MET A 94 2.02 -4.42 -6.65
CA MET A 94 1.92 -5.81 -6.23
C MET A 94 1.43 -6.71 -7.37
N LYS A 95 0.47 -6.25 -8.15
CA LYS A 95 0.05 -6.97 -9.35
C LYS A 95 1.19 -7.08 -10.36
N TYR A 96 1.94 -6.00 -10.56
CA TYR A 96 3.05 -5.93 -11.52
C TYR A 96 4.12 -6.99 -11.22
N ILE A 97 4.47 -7.18 -9.96
CA ILE A 97 5.47 -8.18 -9.57
C ILE A 97 4.91 -9.59 -9.42
N GLY A 98 3.60 -9.78 -9.66
CA GLY A 98 2.98 -11.10 -9.64
C GLY A 98 2.42 -11.56 -8.30
N TYR A 99 2.35 -10.66 -7.31
CA TYR A 99 1.83 -10.93 -5.97
C TYR A 99 0.73 -9.93 -5.61
N PRO A 100 -0.43 -9.98 -6.27
CA PRO A 100 -1.47 -8.98 -6.06
C PRO A 100 -1.99 -8.97 -4.62
N VAL A 101 -2.46 -7.81 -4.19
CA VAL A 101 -3.08 -7.66 -2.88
C VAL A 101 -4.30 -8.59 -2.82
N PHE A 102 -4.40 -9.36 -1.74
CA PHE A 102 -5.49 -10.32 -1.57
C PHE A 102 -6.85 -9.60 -1.54
N ASN A 103 -7.84 -10.23 -2.14
CA ASN A 103 -9.23 -9.75 -2.18
C ASN A 103 -9.41 -8.39 -2.88
N ASP A 104 -8.48 -8.04 -3.77
CA ASP A 104 -8.56 -6.79 -4.53
C ASP A 104 -9.58 -6.94 -5.66
N PRO A 105 -10.69 -6.19 -5.64
CA PRO A 105 -11.74 -6.35 -6.65
C PRO A 105 -11.38 -5.80 -8.03
N VAL A 106 -10.32 -5.00 -8.13
CA VAL A 106 -9.94 -4.33 -9.38
C VAL A 106 -8.77 -5.03 -10.06
N TYR A 107 -7.75 -5.42 -9.28
CA TYR A 107 -6.48 -5.91 -9.82
C TYR A 107 -6.29 -7.42 -9.73
N THR A 108 -7.30 -8.17 -9.33
CA THR A 108 -7.30 -9.62 -9.41
C THR A 108 -8.52 -10.11 -10.19
N ASN A 109 -8.40 -11.31 -10.78
CA ASN A 109 -9.52 -11.97 -11.46
C ASN A 109 -10.23 -12.97 -10.56
N LYS A 110 -9.82 -13.03 -9.29
CA LYS A 110 -10.41 -13.95 -8.31
C LYS A 110 -11.67 -13.36 -7.70
N LYS A 111 -12.56 -14.23 -7.24
CA LYS A 111 -13.75 -13.82 -6.51
C LYS A 111 -13.35 -13.10 -5.23
N THR A 112 -13.96 -11.95 -4.98
CA THR A 112 -13.67 -11.11 -3.83
C THR A 112 -14.89 -10.94 -2.93
N THR A 113 -14.68 -10.52 -1.69
CA THR A 113 -15.75 -10.21 -0.75
C THR A 113 -15.96 -8.69 -0.68
N GLU A 114 -17.02 -8.26 -0.02
CA GLU A 114 -17.34 -6.85 0.15
C GLU A 114 -16.29 -6.07 0.96
N PHE A 115 -15.47 -6.75 1.74
CA PHE A 115 -14.38 -6.11 2.48
C PHE A 115 -13.44 -5.36 1.56
N GLY A 116 -13.20 -5.90 0.35
CA GLY A 116 -12.27 -5.31 -0.61
C GLY A 116 -10.82 -5.72 -0.36
N GLN A 117 -9.89 -4.96 -0.92
CA GLN A 117 -8.46 -5.28 -0.85
C GLN A 117 -7.92 -5.29 0.60
N PHE A 118 -7.12 -6.30 0.92
CA PHE A 118 -6.47 -6.43 2.21
C PHE A 118 -5.24 -5.54 2.29
N LEU A 119 -5.50 -4.24 2.36
CA LEU A 119 -4.50 -3.17 2.40
C LEU A 119 -4.93 -2.15 3.44
N HIS A 120 -4.06 -1.88 4.39
CA HIS A 120 -4.36 -1.01 5.52
C HIS A 120 -3.27 0.04 5.72
N SER A 121 -3.66 1.31 5.80
CA SER A 121 -2.76 2.39 6.19
C SER A 121 -2.55 2.29 7.71
N HIS A 122 -1.39 1.75 8.10
CA HIS A 122 -1.09 1.39 9.48
C HIS A 122 -0.46 2.52 10.27
N LYS A 123 0.44 3.27 9.65
CA LYS A 123 1.22 4.29 10.32
C LYS A 123 1.48 5.49 9.43
N MET A 124 1.42 6.67 10.03
CA MET A 124 1.74 7.92 9.37
C MET A 124 2.61 8.75 10.31
N GLU A 125 3.75 9.22 9.85
CA GLU A 125 4.65 10.08 10.62
C GLU A 125 5.00 11.32 9.81
N PHE A 126 4.96 12.46 10.47
CA PHE A 126 5.37 13.73 9.87
C PHE A 126 5.65 14.76 10.95
N ASP A 127 6.43 15.78 10.61
CA ASP A 127 6.62 16.95 11.47
C ASP A 127 5.54 17.98 11.11
N HIS A 128 4.79 18.42 12.11
CA HIS A 128 3.70 19.35 11.89
C HIS A 128 4.24 20.64 11.22
N PRO A 129 3.66 21.08 10.10
CA PRO A 129 4.22 22.18 9.33
C PRO A 129 4.16 23.54 10.05
N ILE A 130 3.28 23.71 11.03
CA ILE A 130 3.14 24.94 11.80
C ILE A 130 3.88 24.86 13.12
N THR A 131 3.62 23.83 13.93
CA THR A 131 4.19 23.70 15.30
C THR A 131 5.57 23.05 15.30
N LYS A 132 5.96 22.37 14.24
CA LYS A 132 7.20 21.58 14.12
C LYS A 132 7.26 20.38 15.06
N GLU A 133 6.14 20.04 15.72
CA GLU A 133 6.08 18.84 16.54
C GLU A 133 6.05 17.59 15.67
N HIS A 134 6.79 16.57 16.10
CA HIS A 134 6.73 15.27 15.44
C HIS A 134 5.37 14.63 15.73
N MET A 135 4.64 14.29 14.67
CA MET A 135 3.33 13.66 14.75
C MET A 135 3.44 12.22 14.27
N SER A 136 2.88 11.31 15.04
CA SER A 136 2.81 9.91 14.67
C SER A 136 1.41 9.38 14.91
N PHE A 137 0.82 8.80 13.88
CA PHE A 137 -0.50 8.18 13.95
C PHE A 137 -0.37 6.72 13.59
N GLU A 138 -0.85 5.86 14.48
CA GLU A 138 -0.84 4.43 14.29
C GLU A 138 -2.26 3.90 14.45
N CYS A 139 -2.70 3.09 13.50
CA CYS A 139 -4.05 2.55 13.45
C CYS A 139 -3.98 1.03 13.43
N PRO A 140 -4.68 0.34 14.34
CA PRO A 140 -4.68 -1.12 14.32
C PRO A 140 -5.38 -1.65 13.08
N MET A 141 -4.95 -2.84 12.66
CA MET A 141 -5.54 -3.53 11.52
C MET A 141 -7.04 -3.77 11.74
N PRO A 142 -7.89 -3.59 10.71
CA PRO A 142 -9.32 -3.89 10.85
C PRO A 142 -9.57 -5.33 11.32
N THR A 143 -10.59 -5.51 12.13
CA THR A 143 -10.90 -6.82 12.75
C THR A 143 -11.06 -7.94 11.72
N GLU A 144 -11.78 -7.69 10.63
CA GLU A 144 -12.01 -8.71 9.60
C GLU A 144 -10.70 -9.16 8.96
N MET A 145 -9.81 -8.22 8.66
CA MET A 145 -8.49 -8.51 8.10
C MET A 145 -7.63 -9.29 9.11
N GLN A 146 -7.64 -8.88 10.38
CA GLN A 146 -6.90 -9.55 11.43
C GLN A 146 -7.38 -10.98 11.66
N GLU A 147 -8.69 -11.19 11.69
CA GLU A 147 -9.28 -12.52 11.87
C GLU A 147 -8.94 -13.45 10.72
N PHE A 148 -9.00 -12.95 9.49
CA PHE A 148 -8.63 -13.75 8.33
C PHE A 148 -7.16 -14.18 8.41
N ILE A 149 -6.25 -13.25 8.71
CA ILE A 149 -4.82 -13.54 8.81
C ILE A 149 -4.55 -14.55 9.93
N ASN A 150 -5.23 -14.42 11.07
CA ASN A 150 -5.09 -15.35 12.17
C ASN A 150 -5.54 -16.78 11.82
N SER A 151 -6.40 -16.93 10.82
CA SER A 151 -6.88 -18.24 10.36
C SER A 151 -5.91 -18.93 9.39
N LEU A 152 -4.93 -18.22 8.87
CA LEU A 152 -4.01 -18.74 7.86
C LEU A 152 -2.97 -19.68 8.47
N GLU A 153 -2.60 -20.71 7.71
CA GLU A 153 -1.53 -21.60 8.10
C GLU A 153 -0.17 -20.99 7.73
N VAL A 154 0.76 -21.04 8.67
CA VAL A 154 2.12 -20.55 8.47
C VAL A 154 2.86 -21.50 7.53
N ASP A 155 3.65 -20.95 6.60
CA ASP A 155 4.53 -21.75 5.75
C ASP A 155 5.71 -22.23 6.55
N GLN A 156 5.78 -23.54 6.78
CA GLN A 156 6.83 -24.14 7.58
C GLN A 156 8.07 -24.52 6.76
N THR A 157 8.04 -24.30 5.46
CA THR A 157 9.17 -24.62 4.58
C THR A 157 10.17 -23.48 4.46
N LEU A 158 9.84 -22.33 5.03
CA LEU A 158 10.67 -21.12 4.95
C LEU A 158 11.29 -20.72 6.28
#